data_d025b17c7a63984ab1dc55b5c81f7614
#
_entry.id   d025b17c7a63984ab1dc55b5c81f7614
#
_cell.length_a   1.000
_cell.length_b   1.000
_cell.length_c   1.000
_cell.angle_alpha   90.00
_cell.angle_beta   90.00
_cell.angle_gamma   90.00
#
_symmetry.space_group_name_H-M   'P 1'
#
loop_
_entity.id
_entity.type
_entity.pdbx_description
1 polymer ?
#
loop_
_entity_poly.entity_id
_entity_poly.type
_entity_poly.pdbx_seq_one_letter_code
_entity_poly.pdbx_strand_id
1 'polypeptide(L)'
;RGVAVVKKDKMVGTLNQAETFGLMLLRGEVKTGWLKAGEEGADGRIVIEIQSQKSKVKTRLANGRLTADIEIKLRGTVANTPADIDWLDPGTIRKFESKMDALAQAYVEAALEKLQKEYRADVTNIGLQAYRKFPKEFNKVKDNWDEVFANAKISVRTHTDIYHPGLINESQGSIEHKPEKNPYKH
;
A
#
# COMPACT_ATOMS: atom_id res chain seq x y z
N ARG A 1 -15.66 6.88 7.65
CA ARG A 1 -14.98 8.02 8.30
C ARG A 1 -13.84 8.46 7.41
N GLY A 2 -13.62 9.76 7.27
CA GLY A 2 -12.60 10.36 6.42
C GLY A 2 -11.62 11.19 7.25
N VAL A 3 -10.63 11.77 6.56
CA VAL A 3 -9.59 12.63 7.16
C VAL A 3 -9.70 14.04 6.58
N ALA A 4 -9.57 15.04 7.43
CA ALA A 4 -9.49 16.44 7.00
C ALA A 4 -8.10 16.72 6.39
N VAL A 5 -8.10 17.42 5.26
CA VAL A 5 -6.88 17.94 4.64
C VAL A 5 -6.72 19.38 5.04
N VAL A 6 -5.59 19.68 5.68
CA VAL A 6 -5.24 21.02 6.12
C VAL A 6 -4.07 21.52 5.28
N LYS A 7 -4.20 22.73 4.75
CA LYS A 7 -3.19 23.43 3.98
C LYS A 7 -2.87 24.73 4.68
N LYS A 8 -1.60 24.88 5.13
CA LYS A 8 -1.20 25.96 6.04
C LYS A 8 -2.03 25.89 7.32
N ASP A 9 -2.89 26.86 7.58
CA ASP A 9 -3.75 26.99 8.76
C ASP A 9 -5.25 26.74 8.46
N LYS A 10 -5.58 26.34 7.23
CA LYS A 10 -6.98 26.18 6.77
C LYS A 10 -7.28 24.77 6.33
N MET A 11 -8.43 24.27 6.72
CA MET A 11 -8.99 23.05 6.16
C MET A 11 -9.44 23.33 4.73
N VAL A 12 -8.92 22.55 3.77
CA VAL A 12 -9.26 22.69 2.34
C VAL A 12 -10.26 21.64 1.86
N GLY A 13 -10.48 20.59 2.64
CA GLY A 13 -11.47 19.57 2.34
C GLY A 13 -11.28 18.29 3.15
N THR A 14 -11.93 17.21 2.71
CA THR A 14 -11.87 15.90 3.36
C THR A 14 -11.61 14.81 2.34
N LEU A 15 -10.87 13.79 2.76
CA LEU A 15 -10.73 12.53 2.04
C LEU A 15 -11.78 11.55 2.56
N ASN A 16 -12.45 10.83 1.68
CA ASN A 16 -13.32 9.71 2.05
C ASN A 16 -12.51 8.50 2.55
N GLN A 17 -13.16 7.39 2.85
CA GLN A 17 -12.48 6.21 3.40
C GLN A 17 -11.46 5.61 2.42
N ALA A 18 -11.79 5.49 1.13
CA ALA A 18 -10.90 4.95 0.11
C ALA A 18 -9.69 5.86 -0.14
N GLU A 19 -9.94 7.17 -0.30
CA GLU A 19 -8.91 8.20 -0.46
C GLU A 19 -8.00 8.30 0.77
N THR A 20 -8.58 8.20 1.98
CA THR A 20 -7.80 8.17 3.23
C THR A 20 -6.87 6.96 3.26
N PHE A 21 -7.38 5.80 2.89
CA PHE A 21 -6.57 4.59 2.84
C PHE A 21 -5.47 4.69 1.78
N GLY A 22 -5.77 5.24 0.61
CA GLY A 22 -4.79 5.55 -0.44
C GLY A 22 -3.68 6.49 0.05
N LEU A 23 -4.02 7.54 0.78
CA LEU A 23 -3.04 8.44 1.40
C LEU A 23 -2.15 7.71 2.41
N MET A 24 -2.73 6.84 3.26
CA MET A 24 -1.96 6.04 4.22
C MET A 24 -1.01 5.07 3.50
N LEU A 25 -1.43 4.47 2.38
CA LEU A 25 -0.58 3.64 1.54
C LEU A 25 0.59 4.44 0.95
N LEU A 26 0.34 5.65 0.42
CA LEU A 26 1.38 6.54 -0.09
C LEU A 26 2.44 6.85 0.98
N ARG A 27 1.99 7.15 2.19
CA ARG A 27 2.85 7.55 3.31
C ARG A 27 3.57 6.38 3.99
N GLY A 28 3.19 5.14 3.68
CA GLY A 28 3.74 3.96 4.34
C GLY A 28 3.25 3.78 5.78
N GLU A 29 2.05 4.25 6.10
CA GLU A 29 1.50 4.32 7.45
C GLU A 29 0.48 3.23 7.79
N VAL A 30 0.16 2.35 6.84
CA VAL A 30 -0.74 1.21 7.11
C VAL A 30 0.01 0.15 7.91
N LYS A 31 -0.23 0.12 9.21
CA LYS A 31 0.32 -0.93 10.10
C LYS A 31 -0.51 -2.20 10.06
N THR A 32 -1.83 -2.04 10.13
CA THR A 32 -2.84 -3.09 9.98
C THR A 32 -4.02 -2.51 9.23
N GLY A 33 -4.72 -3.32 8.46
CA GLY A 33 -5.87 -2.87 7.71
C GLY A 33 -6.48 -4.01 6.91
N TRP A 34 -7.63 -3.74 6.32
CA TRP A 34 -8.40 -4.70 5.57
C TRP A 34 -8.58 -4.21 4.14
N LEU A 35 -8.15 -5.00 3.17
CA LEU A 35 -8.52 -4.83 1.77
C LEU A 35 -9.64 -5.81 1.44
N LYS A 36 -10.70 -5.30 0.85
CA LYS A 36 -11.90 -6.05 0.54
C LYS A 36 -12.18 -5.94 -0.95
N ALA A 37 -12.00 -7.02 -1.70
CA ALA A 37 -12.32 -7.11 -3.12
C ALA A 37 -13.59 -7.94 -3.33
N GLY A 38 -14.50 -7.45 -4.19
CA GLY A 38 -15.81 -8.04 -4.47
C GLY A 38 -16.95 -7.16 -3.94
N GLU A 39 -18.16 -7.43 -4.42
CA GLU A 39 -19.36 -6.71 -4.01
C GLU A 39 -19.78 -7.08 -2.58
N GLU A 40 -20.40 -6.13 -1.89
CA GLU A 40 -20.91 -6.34 -0.54
C GLU A 40 -22.10 -7.30 -0.57
N GLY A 41 -22.00 -8.44 0.15
CA GLY A 41 -23.04 -9.46 0.16
C GLY A 41 -22.93 -10.52 -0.94
N ALA A 42 -21.95 -10.45 -1.85
CA ALA A 42 -21.70 -11.48 -2.85
C ALA A 42 -20.84 -12.62 -2.27
N ASP A 43 -21.16 -13.87 -2.66
CA ASP A 43 -20.40 -15.07 -2.27
C ASP A 43 -18.93 -15.07 -2.75
N GLY A 44 -18.54 -14.08 -3.53
CA GLY A 44 -17.18 -13.90 -4.08
C GLY A 44 -16.30 -12.88 -3.38
N ARG A 45 -16.66 -12.40 -2.19
CA ARG A 45 -15.90 -11.38 -1.48
C ARG A 45 -14.66 -11.95 -0.81
N ILE A 46 -13.51 -11.40 -1.14
CA ILE A 46 -12.25 -11.72 -0.49
C ILE A 46 -11.83 -10.58 0.39
N VAL A 47 -11.45 -10.92 1.61
CA VAL A 47 -10.93 -9.98 2.59
C VAL A 47 -9.50 -10.39 2.93
N ILE A 48 -8.58 -9.46 2.75
CA ILE A 48 -7.19 -9.63 3.13
C ILE A 48 -6.90 -8.71 4.30
N GLU A 49 -6.34 -9.27 5.36
CA GLU A 49 -5.77 -8.52 6.46
C GLU A 49 -4.33 -8.18 6.14
N ILE A 50 -4.04 -6.88 6.03
CA ILE A 50 -2.68 -6.39 5.78
C ILE A 50 -1.89 -6.53 7.08
N GLN A 51 -0.77 -7.23 7.01
CA GLN A 51 0.15 -7.43 8.13
C GLN A 51 1.40 -6.55 8.02
N SER A 52 1.79 -6.19 6.82
CA SER A 52 2.89 -5.27 6.59
C SER A 52 2.73 -4.51 5.29
N GLN A 53 3.28 -3.30 5.29
CA GLN A 53 3.32 -2.42 4.13
C GLN A 53 4.68 -1.75 4.03
N LYS A 54 5.16 -1.59 2.79
CA LYS A 54 6.34 -0.75 2.48
C LYS A 54 5.99 0.16 1.32
N SER A 55 6.27 1.45 1.45
CA SER A 55 6.19 2.42 0.37
C SER A 55 7.57 2.97 0.08
N LYS A 56 7.97 2.90 -1.19
CA LYS A 56 9.24 3.46 -1.69
C LYS A 56 8.93 4.53 -2.71
N VAL A 57 9.33 5.75 -2.42
CA VAL A 57 9.11 6.90 -3.29
C VAL A 57 10.45 7.35 -3.87
N LYS A 58 10.53 7.40 -5.19
CA LYS A 58 11.67 7.96 -5.93
C LYS A 58 11.23 9.26 -6.55
N THR A 59 11.74 10.39 -6.04
CA THR A 59 11.45 11.71 -6.57
C THR A 59 12.58 12.20 -7.47
N ARG A 60 12.22 13.00 -8.47
CA ARG A 60 13.13 13.82 -9.27
C ARG A 60 12.52 15.22 -9.40
N LEU A 61 13.32 16.23 -9.08
CA LEU A 61 12.95 17.63 -9.23
C LEU A 61 13.99 18.31 -10.12
N ALA A 62 13.58 18.75 -11.30
CA ALA A 62 14.46 19.40 -12.25
C ALA A 62 13.69 20.45 -13.06
N ASN A 63 14.28 21.61 -13.27
CA ASN A 63 13.68 22.73 -14.03
C ASN A 63 12.26 23.08 -13.56
N GLY A 64 12.03 23.06 -12.24
CA GLY A 64 10.73 23.34 -11.63
C GLY A 64 9.67 22.26 -11.83
N ARG A 65 10.01 21.10 -12.40
CA ARG A 65 9.10 19.99 -12.64
C ARG A 65 9.40 18.84 -11.69
N LEU A 66 8.35 18.37 -11.01
CA LEU A 66 8.40 17.22 -10.12
C LEU A 66 7.92 15.97 -10.86
N THR A 67 8.67 14.89 -10.72
CA THR A 67 8.20 13.54 -11.05
C THR A 67 8.42 12.63 -9.85
N ALA A 68 7.54 11.66 -9.64
CA ALA A 68 7.68 10.66 -8.60
C ALA A 68 7.26 9.28 -9.09
N ASP A 69 8.08 8.27 -8.79
CA ASP A 69 7.75 6.87 -8.97
C ASP A 69 7.54 6.24 -7.58
N ILE A 70 6.37 5.69 -7.36
CA ILE A 70 5.95 5.12 -6.08
C ILE A 70 5.74 3.62 -6.25
N GLU A 71 6.45 2.85 -5.46
CA GLU A 71 6.30 1.39 -5.36
C GLU A 71 5.74 1.06 -3.97
N ILE A 72 4.57 0.43 -3.93
CA ILE A 72 3.89 0.02 -2.71
C ILE A 72 3.87 -1.51 -2.67
N LYS A 73 4.42 -2.09 -1.61
CA LYS A 73 4.39 -3.52 -1.35
C LYS A 73 3.52 -3.79 -0.14
N LEU A 74 2.56 -4.69 -0.32
CA LEU A 74 1.65 -5.14 0.72
C LEU A 74 1.89 -6.62 0.99
N ARG A 75 1.79 -7.01 2.24
CA ARG A 75 1.71 -8.40 2.67
C ARG A 75 0.49 -8.59 3.53
N GLY A 76 -0.26 -9.63 3.24
CA GLY A 76 -1.47 -9.91 4.00
C GLY A 76 -1.84 -11.37 4.02
N THR A 77 -2.72 -11.73 4.94
CA THR A 77 -3.32 -13.04 5.05
C THR A 77 -4.78 -12.98 4.64
N VAL A 78 -5.27 -14.07 4.07
CA VAL A 78 -6.69 -14.21 3.78
C VAL A 78 -7.46 -14.30 5.09
N ALA A 79 -8.32 -13.33 5.34
CA ALA A 79 -9.17 -13.28 6.53
C ALA A 79 -10.57 -13.81 6.27
N ASN A 80 -11.08 -13.68 5.03
CA ASN A 80 -12.33 -14.25 4.59
C ASN A 80 -12.28 -14.54 3.08
N THR A 81 -12.85 -15.68 2.69
CA THR A 81 -12.89 -16.15 1.30
C THR A 81 -14.14 -17.01 1.12
N PRO A 82 -14.68 -17.11 -0.11
CA PRO A 82 -15.64 -18.15 -0.46
C PRO A 82 -15.10 -19.56 -0.22
N ALA A 83 -15.99 -20.50 0.10
CA ALA A 83 -15.62 -21.87 0.50
C ALA A 83 -14.93 -22.69 -0.61
N ASP A 84 -15.19 -22.34 -1.87
CA ASP A 84 -14.84 -23.19 -3.03
C ASP A 84 -13.53 -22.76 -3.70
N ILE A 85 -12.70 -21.97 -3.02
CA ILE A 85 -11.44 -21.47 -3.59
C ILE A 85 -10.31 -22.45 -3.34
N ASP A 86 -9.73 -22.95 -4.43
CA ASP A 86 -8.50 -23.74 -4.38
C ASP A 86 -7.28 -22.81 -4.16
N TRP A 87 -6.84 -22.73 -2.92
CA TRP A 87 -5.66 -21.97 -2.52
C TRP A 87 -4.35 -22.67 -2.81
N LEU A 88 -4.37 -23.95 -3.21
CA LEU A 88 -3.17 -24.68 -3.62
C LEU A 88 -2.79 -24.37 -5.07
N ASP A 89 -3.75 -23.83 -5.86
CA ASP A 89 -3.47 -23.39 -7.23
C ASP A 89 -2.77 -22.03 -7.25
N PRO A 90 -1.50 -21.95 -7.72
CA PRO A 90 -0.78 -20.69 -7.85
C PRO A 90 -1.45 -19.68 -8.79
N GLY A 91 -2.27 -20.13 -9.73
CA GLY A 91 -3.05 -19.27 -10.63
C GLY A 91 -4.13 -18.52 -9.88
N THR A 92 -4.79 -19.18 -8.97
CA THR A 92 -5.80 -18.61 -8.07
C THR A 92 -5.18 -17.53 -7.19
N ILE A 93 -4.06 -17.79 -6.53
CA ILE A 93 -3.36 -16.80 -5.70
C ILE A 93 -3.01 -15.56 -6.52
N ARG A 94 -2.33 -15.72 -7.67
CA ARG A 94 -1.98 -14.59 -8.55
C ARG A 94 -3.18 -13.76 -9.01
N LYS A 95 -4.32 -14.41 -9.27
CA LYS A 95 -5.56 -13.71 -9.64
C LYS A 95 -6.05 -12.80 -8.51
N PHE A 96 -5.95 -13.25 -7.26
CA PHE A 96 -6.35 -12.46 -6.11
C PHE A 96 -5.35 -11.36 -5.79
N GLU A 97 -4.06 -11.63 -5.86
CA GLU A 97 -3.00 -10.63 -5.75
C GLU A 97 -3.23 -9.49 -6.75
N SER A 98 -3.46 -9.82 -8.02
CA SER A 98 -3.74 -8.82 -9.07
C SER A 98 -5.00 -7.99 -8.79
N LYS A 99 -6.06 -8.59 -8.22
CA LYS A 99 -7.25 -7.84 -7.80
C LYS A 99 -6.96 -6.87 -6.66
N MET A 100 -6.15 -7.31 -5.68
CA MET A 100 -5.76 -6.45 -4.55
C MET A 100 -4.83 -5.34 -5.00
N ASP A 101 -3.91 -5.62 -5.93
CA ASP A 101 -3.06 -4.61 -6.56
C ASP A 101 -3.90 -3.52 -7.24
N ALA A 102 -4.84 -3.92 -8.09
CA ALA A 102 -5.73 -2.98 -8.78
C ALA A 102 -6.54 -2.13 -7.79
N LEU A 103 -7.06 -2.74 -6.72
CA LEU A 103 -7.84 -2.04 -5.70
C LEU A 103 -6.98 -1.04 -4.91
N ALA A 104 -5.79 -1.47 -4.45
CA ALA A 104 -4.86 -0.60 -3.73
C ALA A 104 -4.40 0.57 -4.62
N GLN A 105 -4.10 0.29 -5.89
CA GLN A 105 -3.74 1.32 -6.87
C GLN A 105 -4.87 2.32 -7.07
N ALA A 106 -6.11 1.88 -7.24
CA ALA A 106 -7.27 2.76 -7.40
C ALA A 106 -7.46 3.69 -6.19
N TYR A 107 -7.26 3.18 -4.97
CA TYR A 107 -7.34 4.01 -3.76
C TYR A 107 -6.26 5.09 -3.71
N VAL A 108 -5.04 4.75 -4.12
CA VAL A 108 -3.91 5.69 -4.18
C VAL A 108 -4.13 6.73 -5.25
N GLU A 109 -4.58 6.33 -6.43
CA GLU A 109 -4.87 7.24 -7.56
C GLU A 109 -6.00 8.22 -7.20
N ALA A 110 -7.08 7.73 -6.57
CA ALA A 110 -8.17 8.60 -6.09
C ALA A 110 -7.67 9.63 -5.07
N ALA A 111 -6.82 9.24 -4.13
CA ALA A 111 -6.21 10.16 -3.19
C ALA A 111 -5.34 11.21 -3.88
N LEU A 112 -4.48 10.77 -4.81
CA LEU A 112 -3.60 11.67 -5.57
C LEU A 112 -4.39 12.65 -6.43
N GLU A 113 -5.41 12.17 -7.15
CA GLU A 113 -6.25 13.02 -7.97
C GLU A 113 -6.88 14.15 -7.14
N LYS A 114 -7.46 13.81 -6.00
CA LYS A 114 -8.08 14.80 -5.12
C LYS A 114 -7.06 15.78 -4.53
N LEU A 115 -5.92 15.28 -4.08
CA LEU A 115 -4.86 16.10 -3.50
C LEU A 115 -4.20 17.02 -4.54
N GLN A 116 -4.02 16.55 -5.79
CA GLN A 116 -3.38 17.33 -6.84
C GLN A 116 -4.35 18.28 -7.54
N LYS A 117 -5.58 17.82 -7.87
CA LYS A 117 -6.50 18.57 -8.71
C LYS A 117 -7.45 19.47 -7.94
N GLU A 118 -8.00 18.94 -6.83
CA GLU A 118 -9.00 19.66 -6.05
C GLU A 118 -8.35 20.54 -4.97
N TYR A 119 -7.49 19.94 -4.12
CA TYR A 119 -6.95 20.64 -2.96
C TYR A 119 -5.61 21.32 -3.23
N ARG A 120 -4.86 20.85 -4.21
CA ARG A 120 -3.52 21.32 -4.54
C ARG A 120 -2.65 21.39 -3.29
N ALA A 121 -2.67 20.33 -2.51
CA ALA A 121 -2.07 20.22 -1.19
C ALA A 121 -1.24 18.94 -1.06
N ASP A 122 0.07 19.11 -0.89
CA ASP A 122 0.97 17.98 -0.67
C ASP A 122 0.98 17.57 0.80
N VAL A 123 0.11 16.62 1.13
CA VAL A 123 0.10 15.93 2.42
C VAL A 123 0.68 14.51 2.30
N THR A 124 1.34 14.19 1.17
CA THR A 124 1.86 12.84 0.85
C THR A 124 3.28 12.61 1.33
N ASN A 125 3.97 13.61 1.84
CA ASN A 125 5.41 13.66 2.14
C ASN A 125 6.33 13.64 0.91
N ILE A 126 5.80 13.74 -0.32
CA ILE A 126 6.61 13.80 -1.55
C ILE A 126 7.48 15.06 -1.54
N GLY A 127 6.94 16.22 -1.12
CA GLY A 127 7.67 17.47 -1.00
C GLY A 127 8.81 17.39 0.00
N LEU A 128 8.59 16.75 1.13
CA LEU A 128 9.65 16.54 2.12
C LEU A 128 10.80 15.70 1.55
N GLN A 129 10.48 14.67 0.76
CA GLN A 129 11.49 13.86 0.10
C GLN A 129 12.21 14.62 -1.01
N ALA A 130 11.49 15.44 -1.79
CA ALA A 130 12.09 16.31 -2.80
C ALA A 130 13.04 17.34 -2.16
N TYR A 131 12.64 17.96 -1.05
CA TYR A 131 13.49 18.86 -0.27
C TYR A 131 14.78 18.19 0.21
N ARG A 132 14.66 16.99 0.83
CA ARG A 132 15.82 16.26 1.35
C ARG A 132 16.79 15.84 0.26
N LYS A 133 16.29 15.49 -0.91
CA LYS A 133 17.11 14.95 -2.01
C LYS A 133 17.64 16.03 -2.93
N PHE A 134 16.90 17.11 -3.14
CA PHE A 134 17.21 18.19 -4.08
C PHE A 134 17.02 19.58 -3.43
N PRO A 135 17.73 19.90 -2.33
CA PRO A 135 17.47 21.12 -1.57
C PRO A 135 17.68 22.40 -2.40
N LYS A 136 18.66 22.41 -3.29
CA LYS A 136 18.93 23.57 -4.16
C LYS A 136 17.78 23.81 -5.14
N GLU A 137 17.28 22.77 -5.77
CA GLU A 137 16.16 22.86 -6.73
C GLU A 137 14.83 23.14 -6.02
N PHE A 138 14.61 22.52 -4.86
CA PHE A 138 13.42 22.76 -4.04
C PHE A 138 13.34 24.23 -3.58
N ASN A 139 14.44 24.85 -3.16
CA ASN A 139 14.45 26.25 -2.75
C ASN A 139 14.04 27.22 -3.86
N LYS A 140 14.22 26.85 -5.13
CA LYS A 140 13.77 27.66 -6.28
C LYS A 140 12.24 27.63 -6.48
N VAL A 141 11.57 26.60 -5.95
CA VAL A 141 10.14 26.37 -6.19
C VAL A 141 9.29 26.27 -4.91
N LYS A 142 9.90 26.42 -3.74
CA LYS A 142 9.23 26.26 -2.44
C LYS A 142 8.02 27.19 -2.28
N ASP A 143 8.10 28.41 -2.78
CA ASP A 143 7.04 29.40 -2.66
C ASP A 143 5.86 29.11 -3.60
N ASN A 144 6.09 28.28 -4.64
CA ASN A 144 5.09 27.81 -5.59
C ASN A 144 4.92 26.27 -5.54
N TRP A 145 5.25 25.63 -4.41
CA TRP A 145 5.25 24.19 -4.27
C TRP A 145 3.88 23.55 -4.58
N ASP A 146 2.80 24.22 -4.20
CA ASP A 146 1.44 23.74 -4.45
C ASP A 146 1.17 23.54 -5.95
N GLU A 147 1.65 24.45 -6.78
CA GLU A 147 1.54 24.34 -8.25
C GLU A 147 2.44 23.23 -8.80
N VAL A 148 3.67 23.14 -8.29
CA VAL A 148 4.62 22.10 -8.68
C VAL A 148 4.06 20.72 -8.35
N PHE A 149 3.47 20.53 -7.16
CA PHE A 149 2.83 19.30 -6.76
C PHE A 149 1.58 18.99 -7.58
N ALA A 150 0.71 19.99 -7.80
CA ALA A 150 -0.53 19.83 -8.58
C ALA A 150 -0.27 19.38 -10.03
N ASN A 151 0.87 19.78 -10.60
CA ASN A 151 1.28 19.43 -11.97
C ASN A 151 2.31 18.29 -12.02
N ALA A 152 2.64 17.69 -10.89
CA ALA A 152 3.62 16.60 -10.82
C ALA A 152 3.12 15.37 -11.56
N LYS A 153 4.03 14.70 -12.28
CA LYS A 153 3.78 13.37 -12.85
C LYS A 153 4.14 12.32 -11.81
N ILE A 154 3.13 11.66 -11.29
CA ILE A 154 3.28 10.63 -10.26
C ILE A 154 2.83 9.29 -10.86
N SER A 155 3.72 8.31 -10.89
CA SER A 155 3.39 6.94 -11.24
C SER A 155 3.34 6.08 -9.99
N VAL A 156 2.38 5.17 -9.92
CA VAL A 156 2.18 4.27 -8.79
C VAL A 156 2.16 2.84 -9.29
N ARG A 157 2.84 1.96 -8.58
CA ARG A 157 2.77 0.51 -8.75
C ARG A 157 2.56 -0.13 -7.39
N THR A 158 1.61 -1.04 -7.34
CA THR A 158 1.29 -1.84 -6.16
C THR A 158 1.67 -3.28 -6.40
N HIS A 159 2.08 -3.95 -5.34
CA HIS A 159 2.37 -5.37 -5.33
C HIS A 159 1.92 -5.98 -4.00
N THR A 160 1.06 -6.95 -4.07
CA THR A 160 0.47 -7.62 -2.91
C THR A 160 0.91 -9.07 -2.88
N ASP A 161 1.55 -9.49 -1.79
CA ASP A 161 1.86 -10.87 -1.48
C ASP A 161 0.77 -11.42 -0.54
N ILE A 162 0.05 -12.44 -0.94
CA ILE A 162 -1.02 -13.07 -0.14
C ILE A 162 -0.53 -14.38 0.46
N TYR A 163 -0.64 -14.51 1.76
CA TYR A 163 -0.39 -15.75 2.48
C TYR A 163 -1.71 -16.40 2.92
N HIS A 164 -1.83 -17.69 2.67
CA HIS A 164 -2.89 -18.50 3.25
C HIS A 164 -2.34 -19.32 4.42
N PRO A 165 -2.89 -19.21 5.64
CA PRO A 165 -2.35 -19.91 6.81
C PRO A 165 -2.27 -21.43 6.66
N GLY A 166 -3.17 -22.04 5.89
CA GLY A 166 -3.20 -23.49 5.64
C GLY A 166 -2.04 -24.03 4.80
N LEU A 167 -1.34 -23.15 4.03
CA LEU A 167 -0.20 -23.56 3.20
C LEU A 167 1.11 -23.67 3.98
N ILE A 168 1.18 -23.10 5.17
CA ILE A 168 2.41 -23.08 5.97
C ILE A 168 2.57 -24.36 6.80
N ASN A 169 1.48 -25.08 7.09
CA ASN A 169 1.52 -26.26 7.94
C ASN A 169 2.04 -27.54 7.26
N GLU A 170 2.12 -27.60 5.92
CA GLU A 170 2.62 -28.81 5.24
C GLU A 170 4.15 -28.87 5.07
N SER A 171 4.85 -27.77 5.21
CA SER A 171 6.33 -27.75 5.06
C SER A 171 7.13 -27.91 6.38
N GLN A 172 6.48 -27.95 7.55
CA GLN A 172 7.14 -28.20 8.84
C GLN A 172 6.93 -29.62 9.43
N GLY A 173 6.33 -30.51 8.67
CA GLY A 173 5.97 -31.87 9.11
C GLY A 173 7.02 -32.95 8.90
N SER A 174 8.34 -32.63 8.79
CA SER A 174 9.37 -33.67 8.63
C SER A 174 10.67 -33.35 9.39
N ILE A 175 10.56 -33.02 10.66
CA ILE A 175 11.69 -33.23 11.57
C ILE A 175 11.39 -34.55 12.27
N GLU A 176 11.84 -35.66 11.66
CA GLU A 176 11.91 -36.95 12.36
C GLU A 176 12.74 -36.77 13.64
N HIS A 177 12.04 -36.82 14.77
CA HIS A 177 12.68 -36.99 16.06
C HIS A 177 13.35 -38.37 16.08
N LYS A 178 14.65 -38.43 15.73
CA LYS A 178 15.44 -39.63 16.09
C LYS A 178 15.45 -39.74 17.61
N PRO A 179 15.00 -40.88 18.18
CA PRO A 179 15.07 -41.07 19.60
C PRO A 179 16.54 -41.09 20.05
N GLU A 180 16.89 -40.20 20.95
CA GLU A 180 18.18 -40.21 21.63
C GLU A 180 18.39 -41.56 22.29
N LYS A 181 19.50 -42.21 21.95
CA LYS A 181 19.94 -43.42 22.66
C LYS A 181 20.30 -43.04 24.08
N ASN A 182 19.51 -43.50 25.03
CA ASN A 182 19.80 -43.40 26.44
C ASN A 182 21.14 -44.12 26.79
N PRO A 183 22.20 -43.41 27.26
CA PRO A 183 23.51 -44.00 27.52
C PRO A 183 23.62 -44.71 28.87
N TYR A 184 22.52 -44.85 29.64
CA TYR A 184 22.51 -45.50 30.94
C TYR A 184 21.62 -46.75 30.96
N LYS A 185 22.05 -47.81 30.28
CA LYS A 185 21.64 -49.18 30.60
C LYS A 185 22.88 -50.01 30.81
N HIS A 186 23.18 -50.23 32.12
CA HIS A 186 23.96 -51.34 32.59
C HIS A 186 23.03 -52.54 32.82
#